data_837df96f8c90b44a73ed42ad9d02b9fc
#
_entry.id   837df96f8c90b44a73ed42ad9d02b9fc
#
_cell.length_a   1.000
_cell.length_b   1.000
_cell.length_c   1.000
_cell.angle_alpha   90.00
_cell.angle_beta   90.00
_cell.angle_gamma   90.00
#
_symmetry.space_group_name_H-M   'P 1'
#
loop_
_entity.id
_entity.type
_entity.pdbx_description
1 polymer ?
#
loop_
_entity_poly.entity_id
_entity_poly.type
_entity_poly.pdbx_seq_one_letter_code
_entity_poly.pdbx_strand_id
1 'polypeptide(L)'
;MYTIVYRGAVTTAILYTRVSLAKQVEHGASLPAQEAALVAEATKRGWDYILMSEEGKSAKNLTGRPVLQEAMRLLDAHKADVLMAVRLDRVSRSVSDFAAMMNRATRRGWGIAFTGTSIDTTDPSGRFSAHVMVAAAEFERALIGARTSEGMQQRKLEGQTFGRVVDPAFKPTYSRVLAMVEQGTSYNAIARTLNTEGVATARGGNWYASTVRAMVTSETAKTLAKTTRADYVMAG
;
A
#
# COMPACT_ATOMS: atom_id res chain seq x y z
N MET A 1 -22.37 4.34 17.56
CA MET A 1 -23.83 4.57 17.55
C MET A 1 -24.19 5.06 16.16
N TYR A 2 -25.19 4.48 15.49
CA TYR A 2 -25.60 4.88 14.14
C TYR A 2 -26.99 5.51 14.21
N THR A 3 -27.16 6.69 13.65
CA THR A 3 -28.47 7.31 13.47
C THR A 3 -28.82 7.25 11.98
N ILE A 4 -29.96 6.64 11.63
CA ILE A 4 -30.44 6.47 10.27
C ILE A 4 -31.72 7.28 10.09
N VAL A 5 -31.77 8.11 9.06
CA VAL A 5 -32.96 8.88 8.65
C VAL A 5 -33.24 8.58 7.19
N TYR A 6 -34.37 7.89 6.92
CA TYR A 6 -34.84 7.57 5.57
C TYR A 6 -36.12 8.35 5.24
N ARG A 7 -36.19 8.98 4.06
CA ARG A 7 -37.39 9.67 3.54
C ARG A 7 -37.95 9.08 2.24
N GLY A 8 -37.43 7.90 1.77
CA GLY A 8 -37.87 7.22 0.52
C GLY A 8 -37.06 7.66 -0.70
N ALA A 9 -37.17 7.01 -1.83
CA ALA A 9 -36.47 7.15 -3.15
C ALA A 9 -35.51 8.36 -3.41
N VAL A 10 -34.67 8.72 -2.45
CA VAL A 10 -33.75 9.86 -2.44
C VAL A 10 -32.35 9.36 -2.20
N THR A 11 -31.34 10.07 -2.71
CA THR A 11 -29.93 9.79 -2.44
C THR A 11 -29.64 9.65 -0.95
N THR A 12 -29.03 8.55 -0.53
CA THR A 12 -28.64 8.31 0.85
C THR A 12 -27.15 8.55 1.02
N ALA A 13 -26.78 9.49 1.90
CA ALA A 13 -25.39 9.82 2.20
C ALA A 13 -24.93 9.17 3.51
N ILE A 14 -23.71 8.61 3.53
CA ILE A 14 -23.03 8.31 4.78
C ILE A 14 -22.25 9.56 5.20
N LEU A 15 -22.67 10.15 6.30
CA LEU A 15 -22.02 11.31 6.92
C LEU A 15 -20.91 10.80 7.85
N TYR A 16 -19.66 10.86 7.37
CA TYR A 16 -18.54 10.33 8.13
C TYR A 16 -17.79 11.43 8.86
N THR A 17 -17.66 11.28 10.17
CA THR A 17 -16.90 12.18 11.04
C THR A 17 -15.77 11.46 11.75
N ARG A 18 -14.68 12.16 12.04
CA ARG A 18 -13.53 11.59 12.75
C ARG A 18 -12.80 12.63 13.59
N VAL A 19 -12.45 12.25 14.81
CA VAL A 19 -11.48 12.98 15.65
C VAL A 19 -10.36 12.05 16.09
N SER A 20 -9.15 12.62 16.28
CA SER A 20 -8.05 11.94 16.95
C SER A 20 -7.95 12.48 18.37
N LEU A 21 -7.75 11.62 19.37
CA LEU A 21 -7.61 12.01 20.78
C LEU A 21 -6.54 13.09 21.02
N ALA A 22 -5.50 13.14 20.16
CA ALA A 22 -4.41 14.12 20.28
C ALA A 22 -4.76 15.53 19.75
N LYS A 23 -5.84 15.70 18.99
CA LYS A 23 -6.20 16.98 18.32
C LYS A 23 -7.54 17.56 18.76
N GLN A 24 -8.13 17.07 19.85
CA GLN A 24 -9.35 17.67 20.41
C GLN A 24 -9.17 19.12 20.90
N VAL A 25 -7.92 19.54 21.12
CA VAL A 25 -7.62 20.80 21.79
C VAL A 25 -7.30 21.97 20.82
N GLU A 26 -6.87 21.71 19.59
CA GLU A 26 -6.20 22.80 18.86
C GLU A 26 -6.95 23.47 17.71
N HIS A 27 -7.95 22.91 17.06
CA HIS A 27 -8.61 23.61 15.94
C HIS A 27 -10.06 23.16 15.71
N GLY A 28 -11.01 23.71 16.45
CA GLY A 28 -12.38 24.01 16.01
C GLY A 28 -13.28 22.94 15.36
N ALA A 29 -12.84 21.72 15.21
CA ALA A 29 -13.59 20.65 14.56
C ALA A 29 -13.92 19.53 15.54
N SER A 30 -14.69 19.87 16.59
CA SER A 30 -15.29 18.86 17.45
C SER A 30 -16.23 17.95 16.65
N LEU A 31 -16.40 16.70 17.06
CA LEU A 31 -17.38 15.78 16.41
C LEU A 31 -18.74 16.45 16.22
N PRO A 32 -19.34 17.09 17.24
CA PRO A 32 -20.63 17.75 17.08
C PRO A 32 -20.65 18.84 15.99
N ALA A 33 -19.58 19.60 15.84
CA ALA A 33 -19.51 20.63 14.80
C ALA A 33 -19.42 20.01 13.38
N GLN A 34 -18.66 18.92 13.22
CA GLN A 34 -18.61 18.19 11.97
C GLN A 34 -19.97 17.57 11.63
N GLU A 35 -20.62 16.94 12.58
CA GLU A 35 -21.94 16.34 12.45
C GLU A 35 -22.99 17.39 12.05
N ALA A 36 -23.05 18.51 12.75
CA ALA A 36 -23.97 19.60 12.43
C ALA A 36 -23.77 20.13 11.00
N ALA A 37 -22.53 20.32 10.58
CA ALA A 37 -22.21 20.80 9.22
C ALA A 37 -22.64 19.79 8.15
N LEU A 38 -22.38 18.51 8.36
CA LEU A 38 -22.75 17.46 7.41
C LEU A 38 -24.27 17.22 7.34
N VAL A 39 -24.95 17.25 8.48
CA VAL A 39 -26.42 17.17 8.54
C VAL A 39 -27.05 18.34 7.84
N ALA A 40 -26.58 19.57 8.07
CA ALA A 40 -27.08 20.76 7.40
C ALA A 40 -26.91 20.65 5.87
N GLU A 41 -25.77 20.18 5.38
CA GLU A 41 -25.52 20.02 3.94
C GLU A 41 -26.39 18.89 3.33
N ALA A 42 -26.52 17.75 3.99
CA ALA A 42 -27.39 16.67 3.54
C ALA A 42 -28.87 17.12 3.47
N THR A 43 -29.33 17.86 4.50
CA THR A 43 -30.68 18.42 4.55
C THR A 43 -30.90 19.45 3.43
N LYS A 44 -29.93 20.34 3.19
CA LYS A 44 -29.96 21.32 2.09
C LYS A 44 -30.09 20.63 0.71
N ARG A 45 -29.44 19.49 0.54
CA ARG A 45 -29.51 18.68 -0.68
C ARG A 45 -30.77 17.81 -0.78
N GLY A 46 -31.54 17.72 0.28
CA GLY A 46 -32.68 16.82 0.35
C GLY A 46 -32.30 15.35 0.40
N TRP A 47 -31.13 15.02 0.92
CA TRP A 47 -30.63 13.66 1.02
C TRP A 47 -31.00 13.02 2.35
N ASP A 48 -31.28 11.73 2.31
CA ASP A 48 -31.31 10.89 3.50
C ASP A 48 -29.88 10.64 3.99
N TYR A 49 -29.69 10.31 5.26
CA TYR A 49 -28.35 10.08 5.75
C TYR A 49 -28.22 9.03 6.84
N ILE A 50 -27.01 8.46 6.91
CA ILE A 50 -26.52 7.59 7.96
C ILE A 50 -25.32 8.27 8.59
N LEU A 51 -25.43 8.68 9.86
CA LEU A 51 -24.31 9.29 10.57
C LEU A 51 -23.38 8.21 11.13
N MET A 52 -22.10 8.29 10.81
CA MET A 52 -21.07 7.34 11.21
C MET A 52 -19.86 8.06 11.78
N SER A 53 -19.70 8.03 13.11
CA SER A 53 -18.66 8.76 13.82
C SER A 53 -17.55 7.81 14.29
N GLU A 54 -16.29 8.14 13.99
CA GLU A 54 -15.11 7.39 14.39
C GLU A 54 -14.32 8.15 15.45
N GLU A 55 -14.37 7.64 16.66
CA GLU A 55 -13.53 8.11 17.76
C GLU A 55 -12.31 7.20 17.86
N GLY A 56 -11.10 7.76 17.89
CA GLY A 56 -10.04 6.82 18.11
C GLY A 56 -8.62 7.28 17.93
N LYS A 57 -7.77 6.41 18.40
CA LYS A 57 -6.32 6.44 18.30
C LYS A 57 -5.90 6.61 16.85
N SER A 58 -4.83 7.39 16.64
CA SER A 58 -4.19 7.59 15.34
C SER A 58 -3.93 6.26 14.62
N ALA A 59 -4.91 5.78 13.87
CA ALA A 59 -4.73 4.59 13.05
C ALA A 59 -3.86 4.94 11.84
N LYS A 60 -2.68 4.36 11.77
CA LYS A 60 -1.74 4.56 10.66
C LYS A 60 -2.24 3.95 9.34
N ASN A 61 -3.17 2.99 9.38
CA ASN A 61 -3.68 2.26 8.22
C ASN A 61 -5.21 2.20 8.25
N LEU A 62 -5.84 1.88 7.11
CA LEU A 62 -7.27 1.57 6.98
C LEU A 62 -7.73 0.48 7.96
N THR A 63 -6.87 -0.49 8.27
CA THR A 63 -7.11 -1.56 9.25
C THR A 63 -7.47 -1.05 10.65
N GLY A 64 -7.05 0.17 11.01
CA GLY A 64 -7.39 0.82 12.28
C GLY A 64 -8.59 1.76 12.21
N ARG A 65 -9.43 1.67 11.16
CA ARG A 65 -10.60 2.54 10.93
C ARG A 65 -11.86 1.71 10.64
N PRO A 66 -12.36 0.98 11.63
CA PRO A 66 -13.47 0.04 11.43
C PRO A 66 -14.75 0.74 10.96
N VAL A 67 -15.01 1.97 11.43
CA VAL A 67 -16.21 2.72 11.02
C VAL A 67 -16.13 3.12 9.55
N LEU A 68 -14.98 3.60 9.07
CA LEU A 68 -14.79 3.90 7.65
C LEU A 68 -14.89 2.64 6.77
N GLN A 69 -14.35 1.51 7.23
CA GLN A 69 -14.47 0.24 6.51
C GLN A 69 -15.92 -0.19 6.38
N GLU A 70 -16.71 -0.06 7.44
CA GLU A 70 -18.13 -0.36 7.43
C GLU A 70 -18.87 0.61 6.51
N ALA A 71 -18.56 1.91 6.54
CA ALA A 71 -19.10 2.90 5.61
C ALA A 71 -18.87 2.47 4.15
N MET A 72 -17.63 2.12 3.82
CA MET A 72 -17.30 1.64 2.46
C MET A 72 -18.00 0.33 2.10
N ARG A 73 -18.21 -0.57 3.06
CA ARG A 73 -18.96 -1.82 2.85
C ARG A 73 -20.43 -1.55 2.52
N LEU A 74 -21.06 -0.60 3.22
CA LEU A 74 -22.44 -0.19 2.95
C LEU A 74 -22.58 0.46 1.57
N LEU A 75 -21.64 1.32 1.18
CA LEU A 75 -21.60 1.94 -0.14
C LEU A 75 -21.41 0.89 -1.25
N ASP A 76 -20.46 -0.03 -1.10
CA ASP A 76 -20.24 -1.11 -2.07
C ASP A 76 -21.45 -2.07 -2.20
N ALA A 77 -22.24 -2.19 -1.16
CA ALA A 77 -23.48 -2.98 -1.13
C ALA A 77 -24.70 -2.17 -1.59
N HIS A 78 -24.52 -0.94 -2.09
CA HIS A 78 -25.60 -0.03 -2.52
C HIS A 78 -26.67 0.20 -1.44
N LYS A 79 -26.24 0.24 -0.16
CA LYS A 79 -27.09 0.64 0.98
C LYS A 79 -27.00 2.14 1.26
N ALA A 80 -26.08 2.81 0.59
CA ALA A 80 -25.95 4.26 0.51
C ALA A 80 -25.25 4.61 -0.81
N ASP A 81 -25.38 5.86 -1.24
CA ASP A 81 -24.96 6.33 -2.55
C ASP A 81 -23.74 7.24 -2.50
N VAL A 82 -23.52 7.93 -1.39
CA VAL A 82 -22.47 8.97 -1.26
C VAL A 82 -21.76 8.87 0.08
N LEU A 83 -20.44 8.92 0.08
CA LEU A 83 -19.64 9.17 1.27
C LEU A 83 -19.43 10.68 1.42
N MET A 84 -19.93 11.27 2.50
CA MET A 84 -19.78 12.69 2.77
C MET A 84 -18.93 12.92 4.01
N ALA A 85 -17.96 13.82 3.94
CA ALA A 85 -17.16 14.27 5.08
C ALA A 85 -16.87 15.78 4.98
N VAL A 86 -16.47 16.40 6.08
CA VAL A 86 -16.17 17.85 6.08
C VAL A 86 -14.94 18.13 5.22
N ARG A 87 -13.88 17.31 5.35
CA ARG A 87 -12.59 17.50 4.66
C ARG A 87 -11.95 16.17 4.30
N LEU A 88 -11.10 16.21 3.27
CA LEU A 88 -10.35 15.06 2.79
C LEU A 88 -9.54 14.35 3.91
N ASP A 89 -8.91 15.11 4.80
CA ASP A 89 -8.08 14.59 5.89
C ASP A 89 -8.87 13.78 6.95
N ARG A 90 -10.19 13.87 6.95
CA ARG A 90 -11.07 13.02 7.76
C ARG A 90 -11.15 11.61 7.18
N VAL A 91 -11.14 11.49 5.86
CA VAL A 91 -11.36 10.22 5.14
C VAL A 91 -10.05 9.59 4.69
N SER A 92 -9.10 10.39 4.21
CA SER A 92 -7.81 9.95 3.68
C SER A 92 -6.65 10.71 4.33
N ARG A 93 -5.48 10.07 4.43
CA ARG A 93 -4.24 10.70 4.93
C ARG A 93 -3.28 11.10 3.84
N SER A 94 -3.46 10.56 2.67
CA SER A 94 -2.62 10.85 1.52
C SER A 94 -3.47 11.00 0.27
N VAL A 95 -2.99 11.74 -0.69
CA VAL A 95 -3.63 11.85 -2.00
C VAL A 95 -3.71 10.48 -2.68
N SER A 96 -2.74 9.62 -2.40
CA SER A 96 -2.68 8.24 -2.85
C SER A 96 -3.82 7.36 -2.32
N ASP A 97 -4.14 7.46 -1.00
CA ASP A 97 -5.28 6.74 -0.41
C ASP A 97 -6.60 7.27 -0.96
N PHE A 98 -6.68 8.58 -1.19
CA PHE A 98 -7.83 9.20 -1.83
C PHE A 98 -8.00 8.71 -3.27
N ALA A 99 -6.94 8.62 -4.06
CA ALA A 99 -6.98 8.06 -5.41
C ALA A 99 -7.50 6.62 -5.41
N ALA A 100 -7.04 5.77 -4.48
CA ALA A 100 -7.54 4.41 -4.34
C ALA A 100 -9.04 4.37 -4.00
N MET A 101 -9.49 5.26 -3.11
CA MET A 101 -10.90 5.42 -2.74
C MET A 101 -11.74 5.90 -3.92
N MET A 102 -11.29 6.89 -4.68
CA MET A 102 -11.93 7.38 -5.89
C MET A 102 -12.10 6.29 -6.94
N ASN A 103 -11.04 5.52 -7.19
CA ASN A 103 -11.08 4.39 -8.11
C ASN A 103 -12.09 3.31 -7.66
N ARG A 104 -12.19 3.07 -6.34
CA ARG A 104 -13.19 2.16 -5.77
C ARG A 104 -14.60 2.72 -5.95
N ALA A 105 -14.82 3.99 -5.62
CA ALA A 105 -16.09 4.68 -5.78
C ALA A 105 -16.60 4.61 -7.22
N THR A 106 -15.74 4.96 -8.17
CA THR A 106 -16.07 4.91 -9.60
C THR A 106 -16.44 3.49 -10.06
N ARG A 107 -15.66 2.46 -9.67
CA ARG A 107 -15.96 1.07 -10.05
C ARG A 107 -17.22 0.52 -9.41
N ARG A 108 -17.57 0.99 -8.22
CA ARG A 108 -18.72 0.53 -7.44
C ARG A 108 -19.97 1.43 -7.61
N GLY A 109 -19.84 2.57 -8.30
CA GLY A 109 -20.95 3.46 -8.63
C GLY A 109 -21.45 4.32 -7.48
N TRP A 110 -20.65 4.62 -6.46
CA TRP A 110 -21.01 5.54 -5.39
C TRP A 110 -20.17 6.84 -5.43
N GLY A 111 -20.71 7.91 -4.83
CA GLY A 111 -20.10 9.24 -4.85
C GLY A 111 -19.27 9.57 -3.60
N ILE A 112 -18.45 10.62 -3.72
CA ILE A 112 -17.71 11.23 -2.62
C ILE A 112 -17.97 12.73 -2.64
N ALA A 113 -18.31 13.33 -1.50
CA ALA A 113 -18.51 14.76 -1.36
C ALA A 113 -17.81 15.31 -0.10
N PHE A 114 -17.16 16.48 -0.22
CA PHE A 114 -16.59 17.18 0.92
C PHE A 114 -17.19 18.59 1.03
N THR A 115 -17.68 18.95 2.20
CA THR A 115 -18.32 20.25 2.42
C THR A 115 -17.31 21.40 2.48
N GLY A 116 -16.06 21.13 2.81
CA GLY A 116 -14.98 22.13 2.93
C GLY A 116 -14.12 22.32 1.68
N THR A 117 -14.45 21.65 0.57
CA THR A 117 -13.70 21.74 -0.71
C THR A 117 -14.66 21.59 -1.89
N SER A 118 -14.19 21.95 -3.11
CA SER A 118 -14.94 21.75 -4.35
C SER A 118 -14.95 20.29 -4.86
N ILE A 119 -14.56 19.32 -4.03
CA ILE A 119 -14.59 17.90 -4.40
C ILE A 119 -15.97 17.33 -4.08
N ASP A 120 -16.77 17.18 -5.12
CA ASP A 120 -18.07 16.52 -5.07
C ASP A 120 -18.27 15.70 -6.35
N THR A 121 -18.16 14.38 -6.25
CA THR A 121 -18.25 13.52 -7.44
C THR A 121 -19.68 13.26 -7.89
N THR A 122 -20.66 13.75 -7.15
CA THR A 122 -22.08 13.72 -7.56
C THR A 122 -22.37 14.81 -8.59
N ASP A 123 -21.53 15.87 -8.63
CA ASP A 123 -21.55 16.93 -9.63
C ASP A 123 -20.45 16.74 -10.69
N PRO A 124 -20.72 17.00 -11.99
CA PRO A 124 -19.72 16.86 -13.03
C PRO A 124 -18.45 17.69 -12.84
N SER A 125 -18.55 18.92 -12.36
CA SER A 125 -17.42 19.82 -12.11
C SER A 125 -16.55 19.32 -10.96
N GLY A 126 -17.16 18.91 -9.84
CA GLY A 126 -16.48 18.33 -8.70
C GLY A 126 -15.85 16.96 -9.03
N ARG A 127 -16.47 16.17 -9.90
CA ARG A 127 -15.93 14.93 -10.44
C ARG A 127 -14.65 15.19 -11.24
N PHE A 128 -14.67 16.19 -12.12
CA PHE A 128 -13.48 16.61 -12.86
C PHE A 128 -12.34 17.02 -11.93
N SER A 129 -12.63 17.86 -10.94
CA SER A 129 -11.66 18.29 -9.91
C SER A 129 -11.05 17.12 -9.15
N ALA A 130 -11.86 16.14 -8.77
CA ALA A 130 -11.40 14.91 -8.12
C ALA A 130 -10.47 14.09 -9.02
N HIS A 131 -10.79 13.93 -10.31
CA HIS A 131 -9.93 13.23 -11.27
C HIS A 131 -8.59 13.94 -11.50
N VAL A 132 -8.59 15.27 -11.57
CA VAL A 132 -7.34 16.04 -11.69
C VAL A 132 -6.45 15.81 -10.46
N MET A 133 -7.03 15.80 -9.25
CA MET A 133 -6.26 15.51 -8.04
C MET A 133 -5.70 14.08 -8.03
N VAL A 134 -6.46 13.08 -8.47
CA VAL A 134 -5.99 11.70 -8.61
C VAL A 134 -4.84 11.61 -9.61
N ALA A 135 -4.98 12.21 -10.79
CA ALA A 135 -3.94 12.23 -11.82
C ALA A 135 -2.65 12.90 -11.33
N ALA A 136 -2.76 14.02 -10.59
CA ALA A 136 -1.61 14.68 -9.98
C ALA A 136 -0.88 13.78 -8.97
N ALA A 137 -1.61 13.03 -8.16
CA ALA A 137 -1.03 12.08 -7.20
C ALA A 137 -0.34 10.89 -7.88
N GLU A 138 -0.90 10.38 -8.96
CA GLU A 138 -0.31 9.30 -9.76
C GLU A 138 0.98 9.79 -10.43
N PHE A 139 0.98 11.00 -10.97
CA PHE A 139 2.15 11.63 -11.55
C PHE A 139 3.28 11.83 -10.52
N GLU A 140 2.97 12.36 -9.35
CA GLU A 140 3.95 12.52 -8.26
C GLU A 140 4.56 11.17 -7.87
N ARG A 141 3.75 10.13 -7.75
CA ARG A 141 4.22 8.77 -7.45
C ARG A 141 5.12 8.22 -8.55
N ALA A 142 4.78 8.44 -9.81
CA ALA A 142 5.58 8.02 -10.95
C ALA A 142 6.94 8.74 -10.95
N LEU A 143 6.98 10.05 -10.66
CA LEU A 143 8.23 10.82 -10.53
C LEU A 143 9.12 10.30 -9.40
N ILE A 144 8.55 9.99 -8.23
CA ILE A 144 9.30 9.40 -7.11
C ILE A 144 9.87 8.04 -7.51
N GLY A 145 9.09 7.20 -8.19
CA GLY A 145 9.51 5.90 -8.71
C GLY A 145 10.67 6.03 -9.71
N ALA A 146 10.57 6.95 -10.67
CA ALA A 146 11.61 7.23 -11.65
C ALA A 146 12.93 7.66 -10.97
N ARG A 147 12.88 8.66 -10.09
CA ARG A 147 14.04 9.13 -9.33
C ARG A 147 14.70 8.02 -8.49
N THR A 148 13.88 7.16 -7.87
CA THR A 148 14.38 6.02 -7.09
C THR A 148 15.09 5.02 -8.00
N SER A 149 14.51 4.72 -9.17
CA SER A 149 15.12 3.82 -10.16
C SER A 149 16.44 4.37 -10.69
N GLU A 150 16.48 5.64 -11.05
CA GLU A 150 17.71 6.34 -11.50
C GLU A 150 18.79 6.30 -10.42
N GLY A 151 18.45 6.63 -9.18
CA GLY A 151 19.37 6.57 -8.05
C GLY A 151 19.89 5.15 -7.78
N MET A 152 19.06 4.12 -7.98
CA MET A 152 19.50 2.72 -7.88
C MET A 152 20.43 2.32 -9.03
N GLN A 153 20.14 2.77 -10.25
CA GLN A 153 21.01 2.53 -11.42
C GLN A 153 22.37 3.19 -11.23
N GLN A 154 22.41 4.46 -10.80
CA GLN A 154 23.63 5.19 -10.53
C GLN A 154 24.51 4.45 -9.49
N ARG A 155 23.92 4.02 -8.39
CA ARG A 155 24.65 3.26 -7.35
C ARG A 155 25.15 1.91 -7.85
N LYS A 156 24.42 1.24 -8.78
CA LYS A 156 24.90 0.03 -9.45
C LYS A 156 26.14 0.31 -10.30
N LEU A 157 26.16 1.41 -11.03
CA LEU A 157 27.33 1.84 -11.82
C LEU A 157 28.53 2.16 -10.92
N GLU A 158 28.31 2.68 -9.74
CA GLU A 158 29.32 2.94 -8.70
C GLU A 158 29.78 1.65 -7.97
N GLY A 159 29.30 0.48 -8.40
CA GLY A 159 29.70 -0.81 -7.83
C GLY A 159 28.98 -1.20 -6.55
N GLN A 160 27.92 -0.47 -6.14
CA GLN A 160 27.12 -0.85 -4.99
C GLN A 160 26.22 -2.04 -5.34
N THR A 161 26.29 -3.10 -4.54
CA THR A 161 25.41 -4.25 -4.62
C THR A 161 24.16 -4.01 -3.79
N PHE A 162 22.98 -4.14 -4.44
CA PHE A 162 21.69 -4.06 -3.75
C PHE A 162 21.21 -5.46 -3.38
N GLY A 163 20.70 -5.61 -2.19
CA GLY A 163 20.20 -6.88 -1.68
C GLY A 163 20.85 -7.25 -0.35
N ARG A 164 20.55 -8.44 0.12
CA ARG A 164 21.13 -8.95 1.36
C ARG A 164 22.61 -9.21 1.16
N VAL A 165 23.46 -8.53 1.93
CA VAL A 165 24.88 -8.86 1.98
C VAL A 165 25.00 -10.27 2.52
N VAL A 166 25.66 -11.14 1.76
CA VAL A 166 25.94 -12.50 2.19
C VAL A 166 27.07 -12.46 3.19
N ASP A 167 26.85 -13.09 4.34
CA ASP A 167 27.91 -13.27 5.32
C ASP A 167 29.14 -13.89 4.64
N PRO A 168 30.33 -13.30 4.79
CA PRO A 168 31.56 -13.86 4.23
C PRO A 168 31.77 -15.33 4.56
N ALA A 169 31.35 -15.77 5.73
CA ALA A 169 31.41 -17.17 6.16
C ALA A 169 30.54 -18.10 5.27
N PHE A 170 29.57 -17.55 4.55
CA PHE A 170 28.68 -18.31 3.66
C PHE A 170 29.17 -18.39 2.21
N LYS A 171 30.21 -17.61 1.84
CA LYS A 171 30.77 -17.65 0.48
C LYS A 171 31.24 -19.04 0.02
N PRO A 172 31.92 -19.87 0.86
CA PRO A 172 32.32 -21.21 0.47
C PRO A 172 31.13 -22.11 0.08
N THR A 173 30.02 -21.98 0.83
CA THR A 173 28.78 -22.71 0.52
C THR A 173 28.20 -22.29 -0.82
N TYR A 174 28.25 -20.99 -1.15
CA TYR A 174 27.82 -20.49 -2.48
C TYR A 174 28.66 -21.08 -3.61
N SER A 175 29.99 -21.00 -3.49
CA SER A 175 30.91 -21.53 -4.51
C SER A 175 30.71 -23.03 -4.73
N ARG A 176 30.52 -23.78 -3.65
CA ARG A 176 30.25 -25.21 -3.70
C ARG A 176 28.95 -25.54 -4.40
N VAL A 177 27.84 -24.84 -4.04
CA VAL A 177 26.53 -25.04 -4.68
C VAL A 177 26.61 -24.72 -6.17
N LEU A 178 27.28 -23.63 -6.56
CA LEU A 178 27.48 -23.29 -7.97
C LEU A 178 28.24 -24.38 -8.74
N ALA A 179 29.33 -24.88 -8.17
CA ALA A 179 30.09 -25.95 -8.78
C ALA A 179 29.27 -27.23 -8.97
N MET A 180 28.43 -27.59 -7.98
CA MET A 180 27.54 -28.78 -8.11
C MET A 180 26.48 -28.59 -9.21
N VAL A 181 25.99 -27.36 -9.39
CA VAL A 181 25.06 -27.01 -10.47
C VAL A 181 25.74 -27.09 -11.83
N GLU A 182 26.99 -26.62 -11.96
CA GLU A 182 27.79 -26.72 -13.19
C GLU A 182 28.07 -28.19 -13.58
N GLN A 183 28.20 -29.06 -12.58
CA GLN A 183 28.33 -30.51 -12.76
C GLN A 183 27.01 -31.19 -13.12
N GLY A 184 25.92 -30.45 -13.28
CA GLY A 184 24.60 -30.99 -13.64
C GLY A 184 23.82 -31.58 -12.48
N THR A 185 24.25 -31.38 -11.21
CA THR A 185 23.54 -31.92 -10.04
C THR A 185 22.21 -31.20 -9.84
N SER A 186 21.14 -31.96 -9.68
CA SER A 186 19.81 -31.38 -9.49
C SER A 186 19.68 -30.62 -8.15
N TYR A 187 18.85 -29.58 -8.10
CA TYR A 187 18.65 -28.80 -6.88
C TYR A 187 18.15 -29.64 -5.69
N ASN A 188 17.38 -30.70 -5.96
CA ASN A 188 16.96 -31.66 -4.93
C ASN A 188 18.12 -32.48 -4.37
N ALA A 189 19.03 -32.91 -5.23
CA ALA A 189 20.22 -33.66 -4.82
C ALA A 189 21.16 -32.77 -4.00
N ILE A 190 21.42 -31.55 -4.47
CA ILE A 190 22.22 -30.56 -3.74
C ILE A 190 21.64 -30.30 -2.34
N ALA A 191 20.32 -30.05 -2.24
CA ALA A 191 19.67 -29.82 -0.96
C ALA A 191 19.82 -30.99 0.01
N ARG A 192 19.68 -32.25 -0.50
CA ARG A 192 19.90 -33.47 0.29
C ARG A 192 21.34 -33.60 0.78
N THR A 193 22.31 -33.39 -0.08
CA THR A 193 23.74 -33.44 0.28
C THR A 193 24.06 -32.45 1.39
N LEU A 194 23.65 -31.19 1.25
CA LEU A 194 23.92 -30.16 2.25
C LEU A 194 23.23 -30.45 3.60
N ASN A 195 22.02 -31.01 3.59
CA ASN A 195 21.32 -31.39 4.81
C ASN A 195 21.99 -32.62 5.47
N THR A 196 22.42 -33.63 4.72
CA THR A 196 23.12 -34.80 5.26
C THR A 196 24.45 -34.43 5.90
N GLU A 197 25.13 -33.45 5.36
CA GLU A 197 26.39 -32.92 5.90
C GLU A 197 26.20 -31.91 7.05
N GLY A 198 24.97 -31.61 7.42
CA GLY A 198 24.67 -30.68 8.50
C GLY A 198 24.99 -29.23 8.17
N VAL A 199 25.14 -28.88 6.89
CA VAL A 199 25.40 -27.47 6.48
C VAL A 199 24.10 -26.68 6.68
N ALA A 200 24.08 -25.74 7.63
CA ALA A 200 22.92 -24.90 7.86
C ALA A 200 22.71 -23.88 6.74
N THR A 201 21.46 -23.48 6.48
CA THR A 201 21.19 -22.32 5.63
C THR A 201 21.60 -21.03 6.36
N ALA A 202 21.70 -19.91 5.64
CA ALA A 202 22.00 -18.60 6.24
C ALA A 202 20.97 -18.13 7.31
N ARG A 203 19.87 -18.86 7.52
CA ARG A 203 18.86 -18.65 8.56
C ARG A 203 18.81 -19.79 9.57
N GLY A 204 19.75 -20.72 9.54
CA GLY A 204 19.81 -21.86 10.45
C GLY A 204 18.83 -22.99 10.15
N GLY A 205 18.11 -22.97 9.03
CA GLY A 205 17.13 -24.01 8.66
C GLY A 205 17.69 -25.04 7.68
N ASN A 206 16.82 -25.96 7.24
CA ASN A 206 17.14 -26.99 6.24
C ASN A 206 17.16 -26.44 4.82
N TRP A 207 17.89 -27.12 3.95
CA TRP A 207 17.93 -26.86 2.52
C TRP A 207 16.75 -27.53 1.82
N TYR A 208 16.16 -26.81 0.87
CA TYR A 208 15.13 -27.28 -0.05
C TYR A 208 15.54 -26.91 -1.47
N ALA A 209 15.02 -27.60 -2.47
CA ALA A 209 15.30 -27.29 -3.87
C ALA A 209 14.98 -25.82 -4.22
N SER A 210 13.92 -25.28 -3.64
CA SER A 210 13.55 -23.85 -3.78
C SER A 210 14.60 -22.91 -3.19
N THR A 211 15.21 -23.26 -2.05
CA THR A 211 16.30 -22.49 -1.42
C THR A 211 17.55 -22.51 -2.27
N VAL A 212 17.92 -23.68 -2.80
CA VAL A 212 19.06 -23.83 -3.71
C VAL A 212 18.83 -23.02 -4.99
N ARG A 213 17.65 -23.14 -5.61
CA ARG A 213 17.27 -22.35 -6.79
C ARG A 213 17.37 -20.84 -6.53
N ALA A 214 16.79 -20.37 -5.44
CA ALA A 214 16.84 -18.95 -5.06
C ALA A 214 18.28 -18.46 -4.85
N MET A 215 19.15 -19.30 -4.27
CA MET A 215 20.56 -19.01 -4.08
C MET A 215 21.29 -18.86 -5.43
N VAL A 216 21.13 -19.83 -6.33
CA VAL A 216 21.79 -19.86 -7.65
C VAL A 216 21.35 -18.70 -8.55
N THR A 217 20.08 -18.31 -8.47
CA THR A 217 19.53 -17.19 -9.26
C THR A 217 19.79 -15.81 -8.65
N SER A 218 20.41 -15.74 -7.48
CA SER A 218 20.69 -14.47 -6.78
C SER A 218 21.78 -13.63 -7.47
N GLU A 219 21.73 -12.31 -7.30
CA GLU A 219 22.78 -11.41 -7.79
C GLU A 219 24.17 -11.75 -7.19
N THR A 220 24.20 -12.23 -5.94
CA THR A 220 25.43 -12.68 -5.30
C THR A 220 26.03 -13.87 -6.03
N ALA A 221 25.23 -14.86 -6.44
CA ALA A 221 25.70 -16.00 -7.22
C ALA A 221 26.28 -15.56 -8.58
N LYS A 222 25.59 -14.64 -9.25
CA LYS A 222 26.06 -14.05 -10.53
C LYS A 222 27.39 -13.31 -10.37
N THR A 223 27.57 -12.59 -9.27
CA THR A 223 28.82 -11.86 -8.98
C THR A 223 29.94 -12.84 -8.68
N LEU A 224 29.72 -13.84 -7.83
CA LEU A 224 30.71 -14.86 -7.52
C LEU A 224 31.13 -15.66 -8.76
N ALA A 225 30.19 -16.05 -9.61
CA ALA A 225 30.48 -16.75 -10.86
C ALA A 225 31.36 -15.92 -11.81
N LYS A 226 31.15 -14.61 -11.87
CA LYS A 226 32.00 -13.70 -12.67
C LYS A 226 33.42 -13.58 -12.11
N THR A 227 33.57 -13.48 -10.78
CA THR A 227 34.88 -13.38 -10.13
C THR A 227 35.69 -14.66 -10.32
N THR A 228 35.11 -15.83 -10.12
CA THR A 228 35.77 -17.13 -10.33
C THR A 228 36.22 -17.30 -11.78
N ARG A 229 35.45 -16.80 -12.75
CA ARG A 229 35.81 -16.88 -14.18
C ARG A 229 36.92 -15.91 -14.55
N ALA A 230 36.98 -14.73 -13.91
CA ALA A 230 38.06 -13.75 -14.11
C ALA A 230 39.40 -14.26 -13.56
N ASP A 231 39.38 -14.89 -12.37
CA ASP A 231 40.57 -15.45 -11.74
C ASP A 231 41.14 -16.63 -12.56
N TYR A 232 40.31 -17.38 -13.24
CA TYR A 232 40.74 -18.49 -14.12
C TYR A 232 41.41 -17.99 -15.43
N VAL A 233 40.93 -16.86 -15.96
CA VAL A 233 41.48 -16.26 -17.21
C VAL A 233 42.85 -15.54 -16.95
N MET A 234 43.09 -15.08 -15.72
CA MET A 234 44.34 -14.43 -15.36
C MET A 234 45.45 -15.42 -14.93
N ALA A 235 45.08 -16.67 -14.66
CA ALA A 235 46.02 -17.73 -14.21
C ALA A 235 46.48 -18.69 -15.32
N GLY A 236 46.06 -18.50 -16.54
CA GLY A 236 46.43 -19.24 -17.75
C GLY A 236 47.06 -18.35 -18.81
#